data_690b92a6763312553841996319d13b10
#
_entry.id   690b92a6763312553841996319d13b10
#
_cell.length_a   1.000
_cell.length_b   1.000
_cell.length_c   1.000
_cell.angle_alpha   90.00
_cell.angle_beta   90.00
_cell.angle_gamma   90.00
#
_symmetry.space_group_name_H-M   'P 1'
#
loop_
_entity.id
_entity.type
_entity.pdbx_description
1 polymer ?
#
loop_
_entity_poly.entity_id
_entity_poly.type
_entity_poly.pdbx_seq_one_letter_code
_entity_poly.pdbx_strand_id
1 'polypeptide(L)'
;MATIGSTARCLIRSIGVSLVALRPQLVGTTNARSELRMSSFDSKLREIHPKTRAGWRSWLHENHATCDGVWLIYYRASTGKRRLSWENAVREALCFGWIDSKVKPIDDARYKQIFTPRKPQSVWSNINKQYIAELVKAELMTDAGLRAVDVAKKNGAWSLLEPVDALIIPDDLESALRGSERAREAYKALSTSEKRAVLYSLYSAKREDTRAKRLAKALAELEGGESLR
;
A
#
# COMPACT_ATOMS: atom_id res chain seq x y z
N MET A 1 -13.34 -22.04 -50.04
CA MET A 1 -13.65 -20.64 -49.66
C MET A 1 -13.59 -20.53 -48.17
N ALA A 2 -12.69 -19.72 -47.68
CA ALA A 2 -12.19 -19.70 -46.31
C ALA A 2 -13.13 -18.97 -45.34
N THR A 3 -13.36 -19.57 -44.19
CA THR A 3 -14.00 -18.91 -43.06
C THR A 3 -12.98 -18.74 -41.94
N ILE A 4 -12.55 -17.51 -41.69
CA ILE A 4 -11.64 -17.14 -40.62
C ILE A 4 -12.51 -16.73 -39.43
N GLY A 5 -12.50 -17.50 -38.36
CA GLY A 5 -13.09 -17.19 -37.08
C GLY A 5 -12.02 -16.74 -36.11
N SER A 6 -11.91 -15.44 -35.89
CA SER A 6 -11.02 -14.87 -34.89
C SER A 6 -11.77 -14.71 -33.56
N THR A 7 -11.48 -15.57 -32.60
CA THR A 7 -11.90 -15.40 -31.21
C THR A 7 -10.87 -14.56 -30.46
N ALA A 8 -11.14 -13.26 -30.33
CA ALA A 8 -10.40 -12.39 -29.44
C ALA A 8 -10.76 -12.73 -27.98
N ARG A 9 -9.89 -13.46 -27.29
CA ARG A 9 -9.94 -13.61 -25.84
C ARG A 9 -9.46 -12.34 -25.19
N CYS A 10 -10.39 -11.57 -24.65
CA CYS A 10 -10.13 -10.43 -23.79
C CYS A 10 -9.57 -10.92 -22.46
N LEU A 11 -8.24 -10.85 -22.28
CA LEU A 11 -7.54 -11.06 -21.03
C LEU A 11 -7.62 -9.78 -20.19
N ILE A 12 -8.67 -9.63 -19.41
CA ILE A 12 -8.70 -8.63 -18.34
C ILE A 12 -7.78 -9.17 -17.22
N ARG A 13 -6.51 -8.79 -17.27
CA ARG A 13 -5.63 -8.89 -16.11
C ARG A 13 -6.09 -7.86 -15.08
N SER A 14 -6.78 -8.34 -14.06
CA SER A 14 -7.04 -7.62 -12.82
C SER A 14 -5.69 -7.31 -12.15
N ILE A 15 -5.19 -6.11 -12.36
CA ILE A 15 -4.00 -5.62 -11.67
C ILE A 15 -4.45 -5.13 -10.30
N GLY A 16 -4.53 -6.05 -9.34
CA GLY A 16 -4.59 -5.72 -7.92
C GLY A 16 -3.23 -5.20 -7.48
N VAL A 17 -2.96 -3.93 -7.70
CA VAL A 17 -1.74 -3.29 -7.20
C VAL A 17 -1.93 -3.06 -5.71
N SER A 18 -1.44 -4.00 -4.90
CA SER A 18 -1.21 -3.77 -3.48
C SER A 18 -0.19 -2.64 -3.34
N LEU A 19 -0.48 -1.64 -2.50
CA LEU A 19 0.43 -0.51 -2.20
C LEU A 19 1.77 -0.97 -1.60
N VAL A 20 1.94 -2.24 -1.30
CA VAL A 20 3.20 -2.88 -0.91
C VAL A 20 4.25 -2.82 -2.03
N ALA A 21 3.84 -2.67 -3.31
CA ALA A 21 4.76 -2.54 -4.45
C ALA A 21 5.37 -1.13 -4.60
N LEU A 22 4.91 -0.13 -3.85
CA LEU A 22 5.44 1.24 -3.85
C LEU A 22 6.43 1.50 -2.70
N ARG A 23 7.17 0.48 -2.26
CA ARG A 23 8.42 0.75 -1.55
C ARG A 23 9.51 0.91 -2.61
N PRO A 24 10.08 2.11 -2.82
CA PRO A 24 11.37 2.19 -3.49
C PRO A 24 12.36 1.37 -2.68
N GLN A 25 13.03 0.44 -3.30
CA GLN A 25 14.26 -0.10 -2.75
C GLN A 25 15.25 1.07 -2.75
N LEU A 26 15.24 1.84 -1.67
CA LEU A 26 16.29 2.78 -1.35
C LEU A 26 17.53 1.94 -1.02
N VAL A 27 18.33 1.64 -2.03
CA VAL A 27 19.72 1.25 -1.85
C VAL A 27 20.45 2.51 -1.40
N GLY A 28 20.67 2.62 -0.12
CA GLY A 28 21.40 3.74 0.46
C GLY A 28 21.12 3.79 1.96
N THR A 29 21.93 3.04 2.77
CA THR A 29 22.03 3.14 4.24
C THR A 29 20.70 3.12 5.01
N THR A 30 19.88 2.15 4.75
CA THR A 30 18.83 1.72 5.67
C THR A 30 19.55 1.18 6.91
N ASN A 31 19.29 1.86 8.02
CA ASN A 31 19.86 1.53 9.30
C ASN A 31 19.64 0.03 9.59
N ALA A 32 20.66 -0.79 9.50
CA ALA A 32 20.59 -2.26 9.69
C ALA A 32 19.86 -2.65 10.99
N ARG A 33 19.80 -1.73 11.97
CA ARG A 33 18.98 -1.85 13.18
C ARG A 33 17.47 -1.84 12.90
N SER A 34 16.99 -1.14 11.89
CA SER A 34 15.54 -1.09 11.58
C SER A 34 15.09 -2.35 10.85
N GLU A 35 15.94 -2.90 9.98
CA GLU A 35 15.65 -4.15 9.27
C GLU A 35 15.76 -5.36 10.21
N LEU A 36 16.74 -5.39 11.12
CA LEU A 36 16.85 -6.38 12.18
C LEU A 36 15.66 -6.33 13.15
N ARG A 37 15.17 -5.14 13.52
CA ARG A 37 13.95 -5.00 14.34
C ARG A 37 12.69 -5.49 13.61
N MET A 38 12.54 -5.22 12.32
CA MET A 38 11.39 -5.71 11.54
C MET A 38 11.44 -7.22 11.33
N SER A 39 12.62 -7.83 11.15
CA SER A 39 12.76 -9.27 11.03
C SER A 39 12.44 -9.99 12.36
N SER A 40 12.78 -9.38 13.49
CA SER A 40 12.46 -9.93 14.81
C SER A 40 10.97 -9.83 15.17
N PHE A 41 10.27 -8.78 14.73
CA PHE A 41 8.83 -8.64 14.90
C PHE A 41 8.08 -9.68 14.06
N ASP A 42 8.41 -9.79 12.78
CA ASP A 42 7.81 -10.73 11.84
C ASP A 42 7.89 -12.19 12.33
N SER A 43 9.00 -12.56 12.98
CA SER A 43 9.24 -13.93 13.45
C SER A 43 8.46 -14.31 14.71
N LYS A 44 7.96 -13.30 15.44
CA LYS A 44 7.18 -13.50 16.68
C LYS A 44 5.67 -13.57 16.41
N LEU A 45 5.23 -13.20 15.19
CA LEU A 45 3.82 -13.19 14.88
C LEU A 45 3.28 -14.61 14.72
N ARG A 46 2.14 -14.87 15.37
CA ARG A 46 1.38 -16.11 15.22
C ARG A 46 0.89 -16.26 13.77
N GLU A 47 0.89 -17.48 13.26
CA GLU A 47 0.28 -17.83 11.98
C GLU A 47 -1.14 -18.38 12.21
N ILE A 48 -2.10 -17.90 11.41
CA ILE A 48 -3.47 -18.38 11.40
C ILE A 48 -3.94 -18.65 9.98
N HIS A 49 -4.88 -19.58 9.84
CA HIS A 49 -5.45 -19.95 8.55
C HIS A 49 -6.98 -20.02 8.62
N PRO A 50 -7.68 -18.88 8.72
CA PRO A 50 -9.12 -18.86 8.64
C PRO A 50 -9.55 -19.20 7.21
N LYS A 51 -10.37 -20.23 7.07
CA LYS A 51 -10.81 -20.73 5.76
C LYS A 51 -11.92 -19.89 5.14
N THR A 52 -12.56 -19.04 5.94
CA THR A 52 -13.73 -18.25 5.54
C THR A 52 -13.63 -16.81 6.02
N ARG A 53 -14.40 -15.92 5.38
CA ARG A 53 -14.55 -14.52 5.78
C ARG A 53 -15.08 -14.40 7.21
N ALA A 54 -16.11 -15.19 7.56
CA ALA A 54 -16.68 -15.21 8.91
C ALA A 54 -15.66 -15.65 9.96
N GLY A 55 -14.86 -16.68 9.68
CA GLY A 55 -13.81 -17.14 10.61
C GLY A 55 -12.73 -16.09 10.85
N TRP A 56 -12.35 -15.31 9.81
CA TRP A 56 -11.44 -14.18 9.97
C TRP A 56 -12.06 -13.05 10.78
N ARG A 57 -13.33 -12.71 10.54
CA ARG A 57 -14.06 -11.71 11.31
C ARG A 57 -14.17 -12.08 12.80
N SER A 58 -14.51 -13.35 13.11
CA SER A 58 -14.55 -13.83 14.51
C SER A 58 -13.20 -13.70 15.18
N TRP A 59 -12.12 -14.10 14.51
CA TRP A 59 -10.78 -13.97 15.06
C TRP A 59 -10.43 -12.49 15.36
N LEU A 60 -10.73 -11.57 14.43
CA LEU A 60 -10.52 -10.13 14.63
C LEU A 60 -11.34 -9.61 15.80
N HIS A 61 -12.61 -10.04 15.94
CA HIS A 61 -13.48 -9.63 17.03
C HIS A 61 -12.85 -9.96 18.39
N GLU A 62 -12.25 -11.11 18.51
CA GLU A 62 -11.64 -11.60 19.77
C GLU A 62 -10.24 -11.00 20.02
N ASN A 63 -9.48 -10.69 18.98
CA ASN A 63 -8.04 -10.44 19.11
C ASN A 63 -7.58 -9.04 18.70
N HIS A 64 -8.40 -8.24 17.98
CA HIS A 64 -7.94 -6.97 17.38
C HIS A 64 -7.41 -5.95 18.39
N ALA A 65 -7.90 -5.98 19.64
CA ALA A 65 -7.53 -5.01 20.67
C ALA A 65 -6.26 -5.39 21.45
N THR A 66 -5.86 -6.66 21.43
CA THR A 66 -4.78 -7.21 22.27
C THR A 66 -3.62 -7.76 21.48
N CYS A 67 -3.79 -8.01 20.18
CA CYS A 67 -2.77 -8.61 19.33
C CYS A 67 -2.05 -7.54 18.49
N ASP A 68 -0.72 -7.56 18.49
CA ASP A 68 0.10 -6.61 17.72
C ASP A 68 0.16 -6.92 16.23
N GLY A 69 -0.25 -8.11 15.83
CA GLY A 69 -0.27 -8.54 14.43
C GLY A 69 -0.34 -10.05 14.26
N VAL A 70 -0.56 -10.48 13.05
CA VAL A 70 -0.72 -11.90 12.72
C VAL A 70 -0.28 -12.16 11.27
N TRP A 71 0.27 -13.34 11.01
CA TRP A 71 0.41 -13.90 9.69
C TRP A 71 -0.87 -14.63 9.28
N LEU A 72 -1.57 -14.11 8.27
CA LEU A 72 -2.75 -14.74 7.67
C LEU A 72 -2.31 -15.60 6.50
N ILE A 73 -2.62 -16.90 6.54
CA ILE A 73 -2.27 -17.87 5.49
C ILE A 73 -3.40 -17.95 4.46
N TYR A 74 -3.04 -17.97 3.19
CA TYR A 74 -3.94 -18.10 2.05
C TYR A 74 -3.56 -19.27 1.15
N TYR A 75 -4.55 -19.88 0.51
CA TYR A 75 -4.33 -20.70 -0.68
C TYR A 75 -4.26 -19.83 -1.92
N ARG A 76 -3.36 -20.16 -2.86
CA ARG A 76 -3.33 -19.54 -4.18
C ARG A 76 -4.57 -19.91 -4.99
N ALA A 77 -4.97 -19.04 -5.91
CA ALA A 77 -6.14 -19.25 -6.77
C ALA A 77 -6.00 -20.52 -7.61
N SER A 78 -4.77 -20.85 -8.06
CA SER A 78 -4.43 -22.03 -8.84
C SER A 78 -4.78 -23.36 -8.18
N THR A 79 -4.96 -23.39 -6.85
CA THR A 79 -5.26 -24.63 -6.13
C THR A 79 -6.72 -25.08 -6.23
N GLY A 80 -7.63 -24.25 -6.73
CA GLY A 80 -9.08 -24.51 -6.75
C GLY A 80 -9.74 -24.67 -5.38
N LYS A 81 -9.00 -24.60 -4.27
CA LYS A 81 -9.53 -24.75 -2.91
C LYS A 81 -10.39 -23.56 -2.50
N ARG A 82 -11.48 -23.83 -1.73
CA ARG A 82 -12.25 -22.76 -1.06
C ARG A 82 -11.33 -21.98 -0.15
N ARG A 83 -11.31 -20.66 -0.30
CA ARG A 83 -10.37 -19.79 0.39
C ARG A 83 -10.98 -18.45 0.76
N LEU A 84 -10.45 -17.87 1.80
CA LEU A 84 -10.60 -16.45 2.06
C LEU A 84 -9.86 -15.67 0.97
N SER A 85 -10.53 -14.78 0.23
CA SER A 85 -9.85 -13.90 -0.73
C SER A 85 -9.11 -12.79 0.00
N TRP A 86 -8.04 -12.28 -0.63
CA TRP A 86 -7.32 -11.12 -0.11
C TRP A 86 -8.25 -9.92 0.11
N GLU A 87 -9.09 -9.61 -0.85
CA GLU A 87 -10.06 -8.52 -0.74
C GLU A 87 -10.96 -8.66 0.49
N ASN A 88 -11.55 -9.83 0.70
CA ASN A 88 -12.39 -10.08 1.87
C ASN A 88 -11.59 -9.99 3.17
N ALA A 89 -10.33 -10.41 3.18
CA ALA A 89 -9.49 -10.30 4.35
C ALA A 89 -9.17 -8.84 4.68
N VAL A 90 -8.87 -8.01 3.70
CA VAL A 90 -8.64 -6.57 3.87
C VAL A 90 -9.92 -5.87 4.34
N ARG A 91 -11.06 -6.17 3.72
CA ARG A 91 -12.36 -5.59 4.13
C ARG A 91 -12.68 -5.87 5.59
N GLU A 92 -12.53 -7.11 6.05
CA GLU A 92 -12.74 -7.43 7.46
C GLU A 92 -11.72 -6.77 8.37
N ALA A 93 -10.44 -6.74 8.00
CA ALA A 93 -9.41 -6.06 8.77
C ALA A 93 -9.71 -4.56 8.93
N LEU A 94 -10.15 -3.88 7.87
CA LEU A 94 -10.55 -2.47 7.91
C LEU A 94 -11.70 -2.22 8.89
N CYS A 95 -12.67 -3.15 9.02
CA CYS A 95 -13.75 -3.05 10.00
C CYS A 95 -13.24 -2.92 11.44
N PHE A 96 -12.06 -3.47 11.74
CA PHE A 96 -11.44 -3.46 13.07
C PHE A 96 -10.24 -2.52 13.18
N GLY A 97 -10.01 -1.65 12.19
CA GLY A 97 -8.89 -0.69 12.16
C GLY A 97 -7.54 -1.36 11.91
N TRP A 98 -7.51 -2.50 11.24
CA TRP A 98 -6.31 -3.23 10.83
C TRP A 98 -6.00 -3.02 9.36
N ILE A 99 -4.76 -3.36 8.97
CA ILE A 99 -4.28 -3.26 7.58
C ILE A 99 -3.30 -4.40 7.28
N ASP A 100 -3.30 -4.82 6.03
CA ASP A 100 -2.31 -5.73 5.48
C ASP A 100 -0.97 -5.04 5.18
N SER A 101 0.09 -5.84 5.13
CA SER A 101 1.41 -5.35 4.78
C SER A 101 2.21 -6.41 4.00
N LYS A 102 3.31 -6.91 4.55
CA LYS A 102 4.26 -7.81 3.91
C LYS A 102 3.63 -9.15 3.51
N VAL A 103 3.92 -9.59 2.29
CA VAL A 103 3.55 -10.91 1.75
C VAL A 103 4.81 -11.79 1.68
N LYS A 104 4.68 -13.07 2.07
CA LYS A 104 5.72 -14.07 1.91
C LYS A 104 5.14 -15.37 1.32
N PRO A 105 5.82 -16.00 0.35
CA PRO A 105 5.46 -17.35 -0.09
C PRO A 105 5.71 -18.34 1.05
N ILE A 106 4.92 -19.41 1.11
CA ILE A 106 5.15 -20.57 1.98
C ILE A 106 5.59 -21.75 1.09
N ASP A 107 4.77 -22.06 0.08
CA ASP A 107 4.98 -23.12 -0.91
C ASP A 107 4.24 -22.78 -2.23
N ASP A 108 4.20 -23.72 -3.16
CA ASP A 108 3.54 -23.52 -4.46
C ASP A 108 2.03 -23.34 -4.33
N ALA A 109 1.43 -23.83 -3.26
CA ALA A 109 -0.01 -23.78 -3.00
C ALA A 109 -0.42 -22.62 -2.09
N ARG A 110 0.49 -22.09 -1.25
CA ARG A 110 0.18 -21.15 -0.17
C ARG A 110 1.13 -19.97 -0.11
N TYR A 111 0.60 -18.86 0.39
CA TYR A 111 1.36 -17.69 0.80
C TYR A 111 0.78 -17.14 2.12
N LYS A 112 1.52 -16.28 2.78
CA LYS A 112 1.06 -15.60 3.99
C LYS A 112 1.28 -14.10 3.89
N GLN A 113 0.44 -13.36 4.59
CA GLN A 113 0.47 -11.91 4.65
C GLN A 113 0.30 -11.42 6.07
N ILE A 114 1.07 -10.40 6.45
CA ILE A 114 0.94 -9.77 7.77
C ILE A 114 -0.27 -8.85 7.78
N PHE A 115 -1.06 -8.96 8.84
CA PHE A 115 -2.06 -7.97 9.25
C PHE A 115 -1.69 -7.40 10.62
N THR A 116 -1.83 -6.09 10.78
CA THR A 116 -1.53 -5.36 12.03
C THR A 116 -2.54 -4.26 12.27
N PRO A 117 -2.72 -3.81 13.53
CA PRO A 117 -3.42 -2.57 13.80
C PRO A 117 -2.82 -1.41 13.00
N ARG A 118 -3.66 -0.55 12.45
CA ARG A 118 -3.21 0.64 11.72
C ARG A 118 -2.56 1.63 12.67
N LYS A 119 -1.38 2.10 12.29
CA LYS A 119 -0.75 3.22 13.00
C LYS A 119 -1.48 4.52 12.63
N PRO A 120 -1.59 5.48 13.55
CA PRO A 120 -2.25 6.77 13.28
C PRO A 120 -1.75 7.48 12.02
N GLN A 121 -0.47 7.31 11.71
CA GLN A 121 0.19 7.93 10.55
C GLN A 121 0.09 7.10 9.26
N SER A 122 -0.57 5.93 9.29
CA SER A 122 -0.70 5.08 8.10
C SER A 122 -1.58 5.77 7.06
N VAL A 123 -1.06 5.92 5.85
CA VAL A 123 -1.79 6.51 4.73
C VAL A 123 -2.91 5.60 4.21
N TRP A 124 -3.91 6.20 3.57
CA TRP A 124 -5.08 5.49 3.06
C TRP A 124 -5.12 5.54 1.55
N SER A 125 -5.03 4.37 0.91
CA SER A 125 -5.21 4.26 -0.53
C SER A 125 -6.67 4.49 -0.94
N ASN A 126 -6.90 4.90 -2.19
CA ASN A 126 -8.24 5.11 -2.70
C ASN A 126 -9.10 3.85 -2.62
N ILE A 127 -8.51 2.67 -2.87
CA ILE A 127 -9.24 1.40 -2.76
C ILE A 127 -9.69 1.13 -1.31
N ASN A 128 -8.84 1.41 -0.30
CA ASN A 128 -9.23 1.25 1.09
C ASN A 128 -10.31 2.26 1.50
N LYS A 129 -10.28 3.49 0.97
CA LYS A 129 -11.34 4.48 1.19
C LYS A 129 -12.68 4.04 0.59
N GLN A 130 -12.66 3.46 -0.61
CA GLN A 130 -13.85 2.88 -1.24
C GLN A 130 -14.41 1.74 -0.40
N TYR A 131 -13.56 0.81 0.07
CA TYR A 131 -14.00 -0.26 0.95
C TYR A 131 -14.62 0.28 2.25
N ILE A 132 -14.02 1.30 2.86
CA ILE A 132 -14.60 1.94 4.05
C ILE A 132 -16.00 2.51 3.76
N ALA A 133 -16.18 3.23 2.64
CA ALA A 133 -17.48 3.78 2.27
C ALA A 133 -18.55 2.69 2.12
N GLU A 134 -18.20 1.58 1.45
CA GLU A 134 -19.10 0.44 1.29
C GLU A 134 -19.40 -0.25 2.62
N LEU A 135 -18.39 -0.43 3.50
CA LEU A 135 -18.52 -1.08 4.79
C LEU A 135 -19.34 -0.25 5.78
N VAL A 136 -19.21 1.09 5.74
CA VAL A 136 -20.05 2.01 6.53
C VAL A 136 -21.51 1.90 6.08
N LYS A 137 -21.77 1.95 4.75
CA LYS A 137 -23.12 1.82 4.20
C LYS A 137 -23.78 0.48 4.55
N ALA A 138 -22.96 -0.58 4.67
CA ALA A 138 -23.42 -1.92 5.02
C ALA A 138 -23.50 -2.17 6.54
N GLU A 139 -23.20 -1.16 7.37
CA GLU A 139 -23.20 -1.24 8.85
C GLU A 139 -22.28 -2.34 9.40
N LEU A 140 -21.20 -2.63 8.69
CA LEU A 140 -20.22 -3.67 9.05
C LEU A 140 -19.02 -3.17 9.86
N MET A 141 -18.84 -1.84 9.93
CA MET A 141 -17.74 -1.23 10.68
C MET A 141 -17.96 -1.40 12.19
N THR A 142 -16.87 -1.67 12.90
CA THR A 142 -16.85 -1.60 14.36
C THR A 142 -16.36 -0.24 14.83
N ASP A 143 -16.54 0.07 16.11
CA ASP A 143 -16.03 1.30 16.72
C ASP A 143 -14.51 1.44 16.56
N ALA A 144 -13.77 0.33 16.61
CA ALA A 144 -12.32 0.33 16.41
C ALA A 144 -11.94 0.78 14.99
N GLY A 145 -12.67 0.28 13.98
CA GLY A 145 -12.48 0.69 12.58
C GLY A 145 -12.84 2.15 12.36
N LEU A 146 -13.98 2.61 12.89
CA LEU A 146 -14.43 4.00 12.81
C LEU A 146 -13.43 4.95 13.47
N ARG A 147 -12.94 4.61 14.69
CA ARG A 147 -11.89 5.40 15.37
C ARG A 147 -10.61 5.51 14.54
N ALA A 148 -10.19 4.44 13.86
CA ALA A 148 -8.98 4.50 13.00
C ALA A 148 -9.17 5.45 11.81
N VAL A 149 -10.36 5.52 11.23
CA VAL A 149 -10.73 6.48 10.17
C VAL A 149 -10.73 7.91 10.72
N ASP A 150 -11.34 8.15 11.87
CA ASP A 150 -11.43 9.48 12.49
C ASP A 150 -10.05 10.02 12.84
N VAL A 151 -9.18 9.21 13.41
CA VAL A 151 -7.79 9.57 13.68
C VAL A 151 -7.06 9.97 12.41
N ALA A 152 -7.23 9.19 11.33
CA ALA A 152 -6.59 9.48 10.05
C ALA A 152 -7.11 10.78 9.42
N LYS A 153 -8.40 11.07 9.54
CA LYS A 153 -8.98 12.35 9.07
C LYS A 153 -8.45 13.54 9.88
N LYS A 154 -8.39 13.43 11.20
CA LYS A 154 -7.90 14.49 12.08
C LYS A 154 -6.42 14.82 11.87
N ASN A 155 -5.58 13.84 11.56
CA ASN A 155 -4.13 14.05 11.39
C ASN A 155 -3.66 14.18 9.93
N GLY A 156 -4.58 14.22 8.96
CA GLY A 156 -4.30 14.38 7.53
C GLY A 156 -3.85 13.11 6.80
N ALA A 157 -3.65 11.98 7.49
CA ALA A 157 -3.22 10.73 6.85
C ALA A 157 -4.28 10.18 5.88
N TRP A 158 -5.54 10.53 6.08
CA TRP A 158 -6.64 10.17 5.18
C TRP A 158 -6.47 10.75 3.78
N SER A 159 -6.11 12.02 3.68
CA SER A 159 -6.05 12.78 2.42
C SER A 159 -4.65 12.84 1.80
N LEU A 160 -3.62 12.32 2.49
CA LEU A 160 -2.22 12.48 2.09
C LEU A 160 -1.92 11.99 0.67
N LEU A 161 -2.60 10.94 0.20
CA LEU A 161 -2.38 10.38 -1.13
C LEU A 161 -3.22 11.03 -2.23
N GLU A 162 -4.18 11.89 -1.92
CA GLU A 162 -5.04 12.52 -2.94
C GLU A 162 -4.25 13.34 -3.95
N PRO A 163 -3.35 14.27 -3.55
CA PRO A 163 -2.53 15.01 -4.50
C PRO A 163 -1.52 14.11 -5.22
N VAL A 164 -1.04 13.03 -4.58
CA VAL A 164 -0.13 12.06 -5.20
C VAL A 164 -0.83 11.26 -6.30
N ASP A 165 -2.05 10.79 -6.03
CA ASP A 165 -2.84 10.03 -7.00
C ASP A 165 -3.30 10.89 -8.17
N ALA A 166 -3.59 12.17 -7.90
CA ALA A 166 -3.94 13.17 -8.91
C ALA A 166 -2.71 13.73 -9.66
N LEU A 167 -1.50 13.30 -9.32
CA LEU A 167 -0.24 13.79 -9.88
C LEU A 167 -0.07 15.31 -9.76
N ILE A 168 -0.57 15.91 -8.69
CA ILE A 168 -0.42 17.34 -8.41
C ILE A 168 1.02 17.63 -8.03
N ILE A 169 1.69 18.45 -8.82
CA ILE A 169 3.06 18.90 -8.58
C ILE A 169 3.01 20.03 -7.54
N PRO A 170 3.68 19.92 -6.39
CA PRO A 170 3.71 20.99 -5.41
C PRO A 170 4.63 22.14 -5.87
N ASP A 171 4.35 23.36 -5.38
CA ASP A 171 4.98 24.61 -5.84
C ASP A 171 6.51 24.60 -5.78
N ASP A 172 7.07 24.00 -4.74
CA ASP A 172 8.53 23.89 -4.58
C ASP A 172 9.17 22.98 -5.64
N LEU A 173 8.56 21.85 -5.99
CA LEU A 173 9.00 20.99 -7.07
C LEU A 173 8.79 21.69 -8.44
N GLU A 174 7.65 22.33 -8.64
CA GLU A 174 7.37 23.05 -9.87
C GLU A 174 8.40 24.16 -10.13
N SER A 175 8.71 24.94 -9.10
CA SER A 175 9.73 26.02 -9.17
C SER A 175 11.11 25.45 -9.49
N ALA A 176 11.48 24.35 -8.85
CA ALA A 176 12.75 23.68 -9.11
C ALA A 176 12.86 23.11 -10.54
N LEU A 177 11.79 22.50 -11.05
CA LEU A 177 11.73 22.01 -12.45
C LEU A 177 11.77 23.14 -13.47
N ARG A 178 11.24 24.34 -13.15
CA ARG A 178 11.42 25.53 -14.01
C ARG A 178 12.87 26.00 -14.09
N GLY A 179 13.64 25.82 -13.02
CA GLY A 179 15.05 26.19 -12.96
C GLY A 179 16.01 25.28 -13.72
N SER A 180 15.56 24.05 -14.06
CA SER A 180 16.40 23.05 -14.74
C SER A 180 15.63 22.37 -15.88
N GLU A 181 15.98 22.72 -17.13
CA GLU A 181 15.36 22.11 -18.30
C GLU A 181 15.56 20.59 -18.33
N ARG A 182 16.77 20.14 -17.97
CA ARG A 182 17.11 18.71 -17.91
C ARG A 182 16.23 17.96 -16.91
N ALA A 183 16.07 18.48 -15.68
CA ALA A 183 15.21 17.87 -14.67
C ALA A 183 13.74 17.88 -15.12
N ARG A 184 13.28 18.94 -15.78
CA ARG A 184 11.91 19.06 -16.28
C ARG A 184 11.59 18.00 -17.33
N GLU A 185 12.46 17.83 -18.33
CA GLU A 185 12.26 16.81 -19.37
C GLU A 185 12.37 15.39 -18.80
N ALA A 186 13.32 15.14 -17.87
CA ALA A 186 13.42 13.87 -17.16
C ALA A 186 12.15 13.57 -16.36
N TYR A 187 11.60 14.55 -15.62
CA TYR A 187 10.35 14.38 -14.87
C TYR A 187 9.14 14.08 -15.78
N LYS A 188 9.05 14.74 -16.94
CA LYS A 188 8.00 14.45 -17.93
C LYS A 188 8.07 13.02 -18.43
N ALA A 189 9.27 12.51 -18.67
CA ALA A 189 9.52 11.15 -19.16
C ALA A 189 9.25 10.05 -18.12
N LEU A 190 9.16 10.37 -16.82
CA LEU A 190 8.85 9.41 -15.78
C LEU A 190 7.50 8.73 -16.03
N SER A 191 7.44 7.44 -15.73
CA SER A 191 6.18 6.70 -15.65
C SER A 191 5.27 7.28 -14.54
N THR A 192 3.97 6.99 -14.61
CA THR A 192 3.01 7.38 -13.56
C THR A 192 3.43 6.87 -12.17
N SER A 193 4.01 5.68 -12.10
CA SER A 193 4.48 5.08 -10.85
C SER A 193 5.66 5.86 -10.25
N GLU A 194 6.62 6.24 -11.08
CA GLU A 194 7.79 7.03 -10.67
C GLU A 194 7.38 8.44 -10.24
N LYS A 195 6.48 9.10 -10.99
CA LYS A 195 5.90 10.39 -10.59
C LYS A 195 5.24 10.33 -9.22
N ARG A 196 4.44 9.29 -8.96
CA ARG A 196 3.83 9.07 -7.65
C ARG A 196 4.86 8.85 -6.54
N ALA A 197 5.97 8.15 -6.82
CA ALA A 197 7.04 7.94 -5.83
C ALA A 197 7.71 9.27 -5.45
N VAL A 198 8.04 10.12 -6.42
CA VAL A 198 8.58 11.47 -6.17
C VAL A 198 7.59 12.29 -5.35
N LEU A 199 6.35 12.40 -5.80
CA LEU A 199 5.31 13.18 -5.12
C LEU A 199 5.06 12.68 -3.70
N TYR A 200 4.92 11.36 -3.50
CA TYR A 200 4.76 10.78 -2.16
C TYR A 200 5.93 11.13 -1.24
N SER A 201 7.14 11.09 -1.74
CA SER A 201 8.34 11.47 -1.00
C SER A 201 8.23 12.92 -0.46
N LEU A 202 7.74 13.84 -1.28
CA LEU A 202 7.57 15.24 -0.90
C LEU A 202 6.35 15.45 0.02
N TYR A 203 5.17 14.98 -0.36
CA TYR A 203 3.96 15.17 0.42
C TYR A 203 4.00 14.51 1.81
N SER A 204 4.74 13.41 1.97
CA SER A 204 4.91 12.73 3.25
C SER A 204 5.94 13.36 4.18
N ALA A 205 6.69 14.36 3.71
CA ALA A 205 7.67 15.07 4.52
C ALA A 205 6.97 16.06 5.48
N LYS A 206 7.07 15.80 6.78
CA LYS A 206 6.43 16.63 7.81
C LYS A 206 7.27 17.83 8.25
N ARG A 207 8.58 17.78 8.04
CA ARG A 207 9.55 18.81 8.44
C ARG A 207 10.14 19.44 7.21
N GLU A 208 10.32 20.75 7.22
CA GLU A 208 10.88 21.50 6.09
C GLU A 208 12.28 21.04 5.70
N ASP A 209 13.16 20.78 6.68
CA ASP A 209 14.50 20.26 6.41
C ASP A 209 14.49 18.89 5.70
N THR A 210 13.55 18.02 6.09
CA THR A 210 13.35 16.74 5.44
C THR A 210 12.81 16.91 4.03
N ARG A 211 11.87 17.83 3.84
CA ARG A 211 11.28 18.15 2.54
C ARG A 211 12.33 18.72 1.59
N ALA A 212 13.12 19.67 2.05
CA ALA A 212 14.22 20.27 1.26
C ALA A 212 15.26 19.23 0.82
N LYS A 213 15.68 18.32 1.73
CA LYS A 213 16.59 17.24 1.40
C LYS A 213 16.02 16.27 0.35
N ARG A 214 14.73 15.94 0.46
CA ARG A 214 14.06 15.05 -0.49
C ARG A 214 13.88 15.70 -1.86
N LEU A 215 13.57 17.00 -1.90
CA LEU A 215 13.49 17.78 -3.13
C LEU A 215 14.86 17.83 -3.83
N ALA A 216 15.92 18.19 -3.09
CA ALA A 216 17.28 18.22 -3.64
C ALA A 216 17.72 16.87 -4.18
N LYS A 217 17.40 15.77 -3.46
CA LYS A 217 17.67 14.42 -3.92
C LYS A 217 16.93 14.09 -5.23
N ALA A 218 15.63 14.37 -5.28
CA ALA A 218 14.82 14.11 -6.48
C ALA A 218 15.36 14.89 -7.71
N LEU A 219 15.77 16.15 -7.52
CA LEU A 219 16.37 16.94 -8.60
C LEU A 219 17.70 16.35 -9.07
N ALA A 220 18.60 15.98 -8.16
CA ALA A 220 19.88 15.37 -8.49
C ALA A 220 19.71 14.06 -9.29
N GLU A 221 18.73 13.21 -8.91
CA GLU A 221 18.40 11.98 -9.63
C GLU A 221 17.86 12.28 -11.05
N LEU A 222 16.98 13.29 -11.19
CA LEU A 222 16.44 13.71 -12.49
C LEU A 222 17.53 14.30 -13.40
N GLU A 223 18.46 15.07 -12.84
CA GLU A 223 19.59 15.66 -13.60
C GLU A 223 20.68 14.64 -13.92
N GLY A 224 20.90 13.68 -13.03
CA GLY A 224 21.90 12.62 -13.23
C GLY A 224 21.51 11.60 -14.29
N GLY A 225 20.24 11.52 -14.66
CA GLY A 225 19.73 10.51 -15.60
C GLY A 225 19.72 9.09 -15.01
N GLU A 226 19.89 8.97 -13.70
CA GLU A 226 19.73 7.69 -13.01
C GLU A 226 18.25 7.37 -12.86
N SER A 227 17.86 6.14 -13.24
CA SER A 227 16.51 5.64 -13.06
C SER A 227 16.17 5.69 -11.57
N LEU A 228 15.05 6.31 -11.21
CA LEU A 228 14.46 6.30 -9.86
C LEU A 228 14.03 4.86 -9.49
N ARG A 229 14.99 3.97 -9.22
CA ARG A 229 14.77 2.58 -8.84
C ARG A 229 14.74 2.41 -7.32
#